data_037a860a442ea1013e5373bac489eaf0
#
_entry.id   037a860a442ea1013e5373bac489eaf0
#
_cell.length_a   1.000
_cell.length_b   1.000
_cell.length_c   1.000
_cell.angle_alpha   90.00
_cell.angle_beta   90.00
_cell.angle_gamma   90.00
#
_symmetry.space_group_name_H-M   'P 1'
#
loop_
_entity.id
_entity.type
_entity.pdbx_description
1 polymer ?
#
loop_
_entity_poly.entity_id
_entity_poly.type
_entity_poly.pdbx_seq_one_letter_code
_entity_poly.pdbx_strand_id
1 'polypeptide(L)' 'IPMDGKIKSILNVVVVIVVILWLLQALGLLSGVGI' A
#
# COMPACT_ATOMS: atom_id res chain seq x y z
N ILE A 1 13.42 21.99 7.54
CA ILE A 1 13.02 20.77 6.84
C ILE A 1 11.51 20.80 6.61
N PRO A 2 11.09 20.66 5.38
CA PRO A 2 9.66 20.69 5.06
C PRO A 2 9.00 19.39 5.55
N MET A 3 8.51 19.43 6.75
CA MET A 3 7.83 18.28 7.35
C MET A 3 6.58 17.90 6.57
N ASP A 4 5.91 18.91 6.03
CA ASP A 4 4.65 18.66 5.32
C ASP A 4 4.84 17.79 4.10
N GLY A 5 5.90 18.05 3.34
CA GLY A 5 6.18 17.25 2.16
C GLY A 5 6.50 15.80 2.51
N LYS A 6 7.21 15.60 3.60
CA LYS A 6 7.58 14.25 4.03
C LYS A 6 6.34 13.46 4.47
N ILE A 7 5.47 14.11 5.22
CA ILE A 7 4.25 13.46 5.69
C ILE A 7 3.38 13.04 4.51
N LYS A 8 3.21 13.91 3.54
CA LYS A 8 2.41 13.60 2.36
C LYS A 8 3.05 12.46 1.56
N SER A 9 4.36 12.46 1.48
CA SER A 9 5.08 11.42 0.75
C SER A 9 4.87 10.05 1.42
N ILE A 10 4.95 10.01 2.75
CA ILE A 10 4.73 8.78 3.50
C ILE A 10 3.30 8.30 3.30
N LEU A 11 2.33 9.21 3.40
CA LEU A 11 0.93 8.85 3.20
C LEU A 11 0.71 8.29 1.80
N ASN A 12 1.32 8.90 0.80
CA ASN A 12 1.19 8.43 -0.56
C ASN A 12 1.71 7.00 -0.70
N VAL A 13 2.88 6.74 -0.13
CA VAL A 13 3.48 5.40 -0.18
C VAL A 13 2.58 4.39 0.53
N VAL A 14 2.05 4.75 1.69
CA VAL A 14 1.16 3.85 2.44
C VAL A 14 -0.09 3.53 1.63
N VAL A 15 -0.68 4.52 1.01
CA VAL A 15 -1.87 4.32 0.18
C VAL A 15 -1.56 3.40 -0.99
N VAL A 16 -0.43 3.62 -1.65
CA VAL A 16 -0.03 2.78 -2.78
C VAL A 16 0.14 1.33 -2.34
N ILE A 17 0.81 1.11 -1.20
CA ILE A 17 1.01 -0.24 -0.69
C ILE A 17 -0.33 -0.91 -0.40
N VAL A 18 -1.24 -0.20 0.25
CA VAL A 18 -2.56 -0.75 0.57
C VAL A 18 -3.32 -1.13 -0.70
N VAL A 19 -3.28 -0.26 -1.70
CA VAL A 19 -3.96 -0.53 -2.96
C VAL A 19 -3.37 -1.76 -3.64
N ILE A 20 -2.05 -1.86 -3.67
CA ILE A 20 -1.38 -3.00 -4.28
C ILE A 20 -1.79 -4.30 -3.58
N LEU A 21 -1.79 -4.30 -2.25
CA LEU A 21 -2.19 -5.49 -1.49
C LEU A 21 -3.64 -5.85 -1.79
N TRP A 22 -4.49 -4.87 -1.88
CA TRP A 22 -5.89 -5.09 -2.19
C TRP A 22 -6.07 -5.72 -3.57
N LEU A 23 -5.36 -5.20 -4.54
CA LEU A 23 -5.44 -5.74 -5.90
C LEU A 23 -4.93 -7.18 -5.95
N LEU A 24 -3.85 -7.47 -5.24
CA LEU A 24 -3.31 -8.82 -5.18
C LEU A 24 -4.32 -9.80 -4.57
N GLN A 25 -4.99 -9.36 -3.52
CA GLN A 25 -6.03 -10.19 -2.90
C GLN A 25 -7.21 -10.38 -3.82
N ALA A 26 -7.60 -9.35 -4.55
CA ALA A 26 -8.71 -9.43 -5.49
C ALA A 26 -8.42 -10.43 -6.61
N LEU A 27 -7.15 -10.51 -7.02
CA LEU A 27 -6.74 -11.49 -8.02
C LEU A 27 -6.57 -12.89 -7.44
N GLY A 28 -6.60 -13.01 -6.12
CA GLY A 28 -6.45 -14.29 -5.48
C GLY A 28 -5.02 -14.76 -5.34
N LEU A 29 -4.06 -13.89 -5.61
CA LEU A 29 -2.65 -14.28 -5.51
C LEU A 29 -2.23 -14.59 -4.09
N LEU A 30 -2.79 -13.85 -3.12
CA LEU A 30 -2.46 -14.05 -1.71
C LEU A 30 -3.25 -15.19 -1.07
N SER A 31 -4.31 -15.63 -1.70
CA SER A 31 -5.12 -16.70 -1.13
C SER A 31 -4.33 -18.01 -1.04
N GLY A 32 -3.38 -18.20 -1.92
CA GLY A 32 -2.52 -19.37 -1.89
C GLY A 32 -1.41 -19.28 -0.86
N VAL A 33 -1.18 -18.11 -0.30
CA VAL A 33 -0.14 -17.91 0.70
C VAL A 33 -0.66 -18.18 2.11
N GLY A 34 -1.96 -18.20 2.26
CA GLY A 34 -2.55 -18.50 3.56
C GLY A 34 -2.75 -17.29 4.45
N ILE A 35 -2.89 -16.15 3.87
CA ILE A 35 -3.15 -14.93 4.65
C ILE A 35 -4.63 -14.69 4.80
#